data_fdcb4f9edea2f0fbceb6fbe7bbe408b8
#
_entry.id   fdcb4f9edea2f0fbceb6fbe7bbe408b8
#
_cell.length_a   1.000
_cell.length_b   1.000
_cell.length_c   1.000
_cell.angle_alpha   90.00
_cell.angle_beta   90.00
_cell.angle_gamma   90.00
#
_symmetry.space_group_name_H-M   'P 1'
#
loop_
_entity.id
_entity.type
_entity.pdbx_description
1 polymer ?
#
loop_
_entity_poly.entity_id
_entity_poly.type
_entity_poly.pdbx_seq_one_letter_code
_entity_poly.pdbx_strand_id
1 'polypeptide(L)'
;MYRNFSRDGNLGYIKSFKINFEIILNLKKRVVITGLGIVAPNGIDLDAFTHAIKNGISGIEFQPELERLKFSCQIAGTPKISEEMKRNYFNELELRSFNSSGILYGVIAAIDAWKDAGLTLENNNQPDWNSGTIFGTGTSGIETFREAIYKIDDFQTRRLGSTVVAQTMASGISAYIGGKLGLGNQVSTNSSACTTGTESILLGLERIQNGKAKRMLVGSTSDSGPYIWGGFDAMRVCTFKHNDTPEKGSRPMSASASGFVPSSGAGALVIEELESALERGAKIYAEITGGHVNSGGQRGEGTMTAPNPIAVQKCIRAALEDAAIHPNEIDAINGHLTATTKDNLEIENWTQALQRKGTNFPYINSLKSMIGHGLSASGSMESVATVLQIYEGFIFPNINCDDIHPNILELIGENSIPQQMIKKSLNVVAKASFGFGDVNGCLIFKKY
;
A
#
# COMPACT_ATOMS: atom_id res chain seq x y z
N MET A 1 38.99 41.50 37.45
CA MET A 1 37.67 42.06 37.06
C MET A 1 36.80 40.89 36.54
N TYR A 2 36.07 40.22 37.44
CA TYR A 2 35.16 39.15 37.11
C TYR A 2 33.75 39.77 36.91
N ARG A 3 33.18 39.60 35.68
CA ARG A 3 31.78 39.97 35.44
C ARG A 3 30.91 38.75 35.65
N ASN A 4 29.95 38.83 36.55
CA ASN A 4 28.86 37.90 36.81
C ASN A 4 27.99 37.76 35.52
N PHE A 5 27.88 36.56 34.99
CA PHE A 5 26.82 36.20 34.02
C PHE A 5 25.61 35.72 34.80
N SER A 6 24.51 36.46 34.69
CA SER A 6 23.24 36.11 35.32
C SER A 6 22.65 34.84 34.74
N ARG A 7 22.17 33.94 35.61
CA ARG A 7 21.54 32.66 35.31
C ARG A 7 20.13 32.76 34.66
N ASP A 8 19.60 33.98 34.48
CA ASP A 8 18.20 34.16 34.06
C ASP A 8 17.96 34.15 32.54
N GLY A 9 19.00 34.19 31.73
CA GLY A 9 18.88 34.16 30.27
C GLY A 9 18.49 32.79 29.66
N ASN A 10 18.80 31.70 30.36
CA ASN A 10 18.61 30.35 29.78
C ASN A 10 17.19 29.77 29.94
N LEU A 11 16.42 30.23 30.95
CA LEU A 11 15.03 29.75 31.12
C LEU A 11 14.04 30.41 30.14
N GLY A 12 14.32 31.63 29.71
CA GLY A 12 13.52 32.32 28.70
C GLY A 12 13.66 31.69 27.29
N TYR A 13 14.87 31.31 26.93
CA TYR A 13 15.14 30.63 25.64
C TYR A 13 14.52 29.22 25.55
N ILE A 14 14.60 28.43 26.62
CA ILE A 14 14.03 27.08 26.69
C ILE A 14 12.51 27.14 26.67
N LYS A 15 11.86 28.10 27.33
CA LYS A 15 10.41 28.32 27.26
C LYS A 15 9.98 28.78 25.85
N SER A 16 10.71 29.71 25.24
CA SER A 16 10.43 30.19 23.88
C SER A 16 10.61 29.08 22.83
N PHE A 17 11.60 28.20 22.96
CA PHE A 17 11.78 27.06 22.09
C PHE A 17 10.67 26.01 22.26
N LYS A 18 10.23 25.70 23.49
CA LYS A 18 9.09 24.82 23.75
C LYS A 18 7.77 25.36 23.20
N ILE A 19 7.50 26.64 23.42
CA ILE A 19 6.29 27.32 22.93
C ILE A 19 6.30 27.37 21.39
N ASN A 20 7.44 27.63 20.74
CA ASN A 20 7.57 27.56 19.28
C ASN A 20 7.45 26.14 18.74
N PHE A 21 7.93 25.13 19.46
CA PHE A 21 7.80 23.73 19.04
C PHE A 21 6.36 23.22 19.18
N GLU A 22 5.65 23.61 20.25
CA GLU A 22 4.21 23.31 20.41
C GLU A 22 3.34 24.08 19.40
N ILE A 23 3.71 25.31 19.03
CA ILE A 23 3.04 26.08 17.97
C ILE A 23 3.30 25.45 16.60
N ILE A 24 4.49 24.93 16.33
CA ILE A 24 4.83 24.24 15.09
C ILE A 24 4.12 22.86 14.98
N LEU A 25 3.98 22.13 16.08
CA LEU A 25 3.21 20.90 16.15
C LEU A 25 1.70 21.12 15.96
N ASN A 26 1.18 22.28 16.40
CA ASN A 26 -0.20 22.71 16.17
C ASN A 26 -0.46 23.26 14.75
N LEU A 27 0.55 23.35 13.90
CA LEU A 27 0.43 23.87 12.52
C LEU A 27 0.37 22.77 11.44
N LYS A 28 0.53 21.49 11.80
CA LYS A 28 0.32 20.40 10.83
C LYS A 28 -1.16 20.36 10.44
N LYS A 29 -1.44 20.49 9.15
CA LYS A 29 -2.80 20.36 8.63
C LYS A 29 -3.32 18.95 8.83
N ARG A 30 -4.56 18.81 9.27
CA ARG A 30 -5.23 17.51 9.35
C ARG A 30 -5.52 17.01 7.94
N VAL A 31 -5.35 15.71 7.73
CA VAL A 31 -5.51 15.09 6.41
C VAL A 31 -6.49 13.92 6.50
N VAL A 32 -7.54 14.00 5.69
CA VAL A 32 -8.61 13.00 5.63
C VAL A 32 -8.62 12.30 4.28
N ILE A 33 -9.23 11.12 4.24
CA ILE A 33 -9.42 10.32 3.03
C ILE A 33 -10.85 10.56 2.54
N THR A 34 -10.97 11.09 1.33
CA THR A 34 -12.25 11.46 0.73
C THR A 34 -12.67 10.55 -0.42
N GLY A 35 -11.74 9.77 -0.98
CA GLY A 35 -12.04 8.82 -2.05
C GLY A 35 -11.13 7.61 -2.04
N LEU A 36 -11.66 6.49 -2.48
CA LEU A 36 -11.00 5.19 -2.59
C LEU A 36 -11.18 4.61 -3.97
N GLY A 37 -10.16 3.91 -4.46
CA GLY A 37 -10.22 3.14 -5.69
C GLY A 37 -9.36 1.89 -5.57
N ILE A 38 -9.81 0.81 -6.20
CA ILE A 38 -9.20 -0.50 -6.08
C ILE A 38 -9.32 -1.30 -7.38
N VAL A 39 -8.25 -1.97 -7.75
CA VAL A 39 -8.23 -3.03 -8.75
C VAL A 39 -7.45 -4.18 -8.15
N ALA A 40 -8.16 -5.16 -7.62
CA ALA A 40 -7.60 -6.33 -6.94
C ALA A 40 -8.05 -7.63 -7.59
N PRO A 41 -7.35 -8.75 -7.37
CA PRO A 41 -7.72 -10.06 -7.93
C PRO A 41 -9.13 -10.53 -7.56
N ASN A 42 -9.64 -10.14 -6.39
CA ASN A 42 -10.95 -10.52 -5.88
C ASN A 42 -12.00 -9.41 -5.95
N GLY A 43 -11.70 -8.28 -6.62
CA GLY A 43 -12.66 -7.19 -6.83
C GLY A 43 -12.01 -6.02 -7.57
N ILE A 44 -12.63 -5.59 -8.66
CA ILE A 44 -12.12 -4.53 -9.55
C ILE A 44 -12.80 -3.17 -9.33
N ASP A 45 -13.66 -3.09 -8.35
CA ASP A 45 -14.31 -1.90 -7.83
C ASP A 45 -14.50 -2.03 -6.31
N LEU A 46 -14.90 -0.95 -5.64
CA LEU A 46 -15.05 -0.92 -4.18
C LEU A 46 -16.12 -1.88 -3.66
N ASP A 47 -17.24 -2.02 -4.36
CA ASP A 47 -18.36 -2.84 -3.90
C ASP A 47 -18.01 -4.33 -3.99
N ALA A 48 -17.49 -4.78 -5.13
CA ALA A 48 -17.03 -6.15 -5.33
C ALA A 48 -15.88 -6.49 -4.36
N PHE A 49 -14.92 -5.59 -4.19
CA PHE A 49 -13.80 -5.79 -3.28
C PHE A 49 -14.25 -5.85 -1.82
N THR A 50 -15.12 -4.92 -1.38
CA THR A 50 -15.66 -4.91 -0.01
C THR A 50 -16.45 -6.18 0.28
N HIS A 51 -17.28 -6.63 -0.68
CA HIS A 51 -17.99 -7.90 -0.58
C HIS A 51 -17.00 -9.07 -0.43
N ALA A 52 -15.96 -9.12 -1.27
CA ALA A 52 -14.99 -10.20 -1.26
C ALA A 52 -14.20 -10.27 0.05
N ILE A 53 -13.70 -9.14 0.57
CA ILE A 53 -12.93 -9.15 1.82
C ILE A 53 -13.79 -9.49 3.05
N LYS A 54 -15.06 -9.07 3.09
CA LYS A 54 -15.98 -9.44 4.17
C LYS A 54 -16.29 -10.94 4.20
N ASN A 55 -16.36 -11.56 3.04
CA ASN A 55 -16.72 -12.97 2.90
C ASN A 55 -15.52 -13.92 2.75
N GLY A 56 -14.29 -13.40 2.86
CA GLY A 56 -13.08 -14.24 2.73
C GLY A 56 -12.92 -14.87 1.34
N ILE A 57 -13.32 -14.17 0.27
CA ILE A 57 -13.26 -14.69 -1.10
C ILE A 57 -11.84 -14.50 -1.63
N SER A 58 -11.20 -15.61 -2.03
CA SER A 58 -9.90 -15.61 -2.67
C SER A 58 -9.98 -15.18 -4.13
N GLY A 59 -9.03 -14.35 -4.57
CA GLY A 59 -8.80 -14.01 -5.97
C GLY A 59 -7.56 -14.70 -6.55
N ILE A 60 -7.02 -15.71 -5.87
CA ILE A 60 -5.87 -16.49 -6.33
C ILE A 60 -6.35 -17.63 -7.20
N GLU A 61 -5.76 -17.76 -8.38
CA GLU A 61 -6.13 -18.75 -9.37
C GLU A 61 -4.90 -19.42 -9.97
N PHE A 62 -5.11 -20.61 -10.56
CA PHE A 62 -4.12 -21.30 -11.37
C PHE A 62 -3.83 -20.49 -12.64
N GLN A 63 -2.56 -20.40 -13.01
CA GLN A 63 -2.08 -19.65 -14.18
C GLN A 63 -1.45 -20.62 -15.21
N PRO A 64 -2.17 -21.00 -16.27
CA PRO A 64 -1.67 -21.96 -17.26
C PRO A 64 -0.36 -21.52 -17.93
N GLU A 65 -0.12 -20.22 -18.03
CA GLU A 65 1.12 -19.69 -18.59
C GLU A 65 2.33 -19.97 -17.69
N LEU A 66 2.18 -19.87 -16.38
CA LEU A 66 3.24 -20.18 -15.43
C LEU A 66 3.61 -21.67 -15.49
N GLU A 67 2.61 -22.56 -15.62
CA GLU A 67 2.83 -23.99 -15.85
C GLU A 67 3.59 -24.23 -17.18
N ARG A 68 3.13 -23.62 -18.27
CA ARG A 68 3.78 -23.73 -19.59
C ARG A 68 5.23 -23.27 -19.55
N LEU A 69 5.54 -22.24 -18.75
CA LEU A 69 6.88 -21.69 -18.55
C LEU A 69 7.69 -22.43 -17.47
N LYS A 70 7.14 -23.50 -16.88
CA LYS A 70 7.78 -24.35 -15.85
C LYS A 70 8.14 -23.61 -14.57
N PHE A 71 7.31 -22.67 -14.14
CA PHE A 71 7.42 -22.09 -12.83
C PHE A 71 7.13 -23.13 -11.74
N SER A 72 7.79 -23.00 -10.59
CA SER A 72 7.48 -23.81 -9.41
C SER A 72 6.13 -23.37 -8.81
N CYS A 73 5.89 -22.07 -8.71
CA CYS A 73 4.62 -21.47 -8.31
C CYS A 73 3.77 -21.22 -9.57
N GLN A 74 2.67 -21.97 -9.72
CA GLN A 74 1.78 -21.89 -10.88
C GLN A 74 0.47 -21.18 -10.59
N ILE A 75 0.39 -20.50 -9.43
CA ILE A 75 -0.77 -19.75 -8.97
C ILE A 75 -0.42 -18.28 -8.76
N ALA A 76 -1.39 -17.40 -9.03
CA ALA A 76 -1.22 -15.98 -8.80
C ALA A 76 -2.56 -15.25 -8.62
N GLY A 77 -2.52 -14.05 -8.05
CA GLY A 77 -3.63 -13.11 -8.02
C GLY A 77 -3.54 -12.12 -9.18
N THR A 78 -4.47 -12.19 -10.12
CA THR A 78 -4.52 -11.28 -11.28
C THR A 78 -5.91 -10.66 -11.45
N PRO A 79 -6.05 -9.33 -11.44
CA PRO A 79 -7.33 -8.68 -11.71
C PRO A 79 -7.84 -8.98 -13.12
N LYS A 80 -9.13 -9.23 -13.25
CA LYS A 80 -9.79 -9.55 -14.53
C LYS A 80 -10.49 -8.31 -15.09
N ILE A 81 -9.83 -7.60 -16.00
CA ILE A 81 -10.35 -6.41 -16.65
C ILE A 81 -10.82 -6.74 -18.06
N SER A 82 -12.11 -6.57 -18.34
CA SER A 82 -12.67 -6.78 -19.67
C SER A 82 -12.28 -5.65 -20.66
N GLU A 83 -12.30 -5.95 -21.96
CA GLU A 83 -12.06 -4.95 -23.00
C GLU A 83 -13.10 -3.82 -22.95
N GLU A 84 -14.36 -4.13 -22.61
CA GLU A 84 -15.42 -3.15 -22.42
C GLU A 84 -15.08 -2.19 -21.26
N MET A 85 -14.62 -2.73 -20.13
CA MET A 85 -14.23 -1.93 -18.99
C MET A 85 -13.06 -0.99 -19.31
N LYS A 86 -12.05 -1.45 -20.06
CA LYS A 86 -10.92 -0.61 -20.48
C LYS A 86 -11.37 0.64 -21.23
N ARG A 87 -12.39 0.53 -22.09
CA ARG A 87 -12.94 1.65 -22.88
C ARG A 87 -13.60 2.76 -22.03
N ASN A 88 -13.95 2.48 -20.78
CA ASN A 88 -14.47 3.49 -19.86
C ASN A 88 -13.38 4.45 -19.34
N TYR A 89 -12.10 4.05 -19.46
CA TYR A 89 -10.95 4.76 -18.91
C TYR A 89 -9.92 5.18 -19.96
N PHE A 90 -9.89 4.51 -21.10
CA PHE A 90 -8.94 4.74 -22.18
C PHE A 90 -9.67 4.88 -23.52
N ASN A 91 -9.20 5.80 -24.34
CA ASN A 91 -9.72 5.90 -25.72
C ASN A 91 -9.10 4.82 -26.62
N GLU A 92 -9.69 4.63 -27.81
CA GLU A 92 -9.24 3.60 -28.74
C GLU A 92 -7.80 3.78 -29.22
N LEU A 93 -7.31 5.02 -29.32
CA LEU A 93 -5.93 5.30 -29.73
C LEU A 93 -4.94 4.86 -28.63
N GLU A 94 -5.27 5.13 -27.38
CA GLU A 94 -4.49 4.68 -26.23
C GLU A 94 -4.44 3.16 -26.17
N LEU A 95 -5.55 2.48 -26.39
CA LEU A 95 -5.63 1.00 -26.30
C LEU A 95 -4.91 0.24 -27.40
N ARG A 96 -4.67 0.86 -28.57
CA ARG A 96 -4.08 0.17 -29.75
C ARG A 96 -2.70 -0.46 -29.51
N SER A 97 -1.91 0.06 -28.57
CA SER A 97 -0.55 -0.41 -28.29
C SER A 97 -0.27 -0.46 -26.80
N PHE A 98 -1.31 -0.67 -26.00
CA PHE A 98 -1.23 -0.61 -24.55
C PHE A 98 -1.08 -2.02 -23.95
N ASN A 99 0.09 -2.33 -23.40
CA ASN A 99 0.43 -3.64 -22.83
C ASN A 99 0.87 -3.59 -21.36
N SER A 100 0.93 -2.40 -20.73
CA SER A 100 1.29 -2.30 -19.31
C SER A 100 0.06 -2.55 -18.44
N SER A 101 -0.02 -3.73 -17.84
CA SER A 101 -1.08 -4.07 -16.89
C SER A 101 -1.06 -3.16 -15.65
N GLY A 102 0.11 -2.81 -15.14
CA GLY A 102 0.24 -1.94 -13.97
C GLY A 102 -0.29 -0.54 -14.23
N ILE A 103 0.00 0.07 -15.39
CA ILE A 103 -0.58 1.38 -15.75
C ILE A 103 -2.11 1.26 -15.89
N LEU A 104 -2.59 0.19 -16.52
CA LEU A 104 -4.03 -0.07 -16.64
C LEU A 104 -4.71 -0.08 -15.27
N TYR A 105 -4.22 -0.92 -14.36
CA TYR A 105 -4.78 -1.04 -13.01
C TYR A 105 -4.72 0.27 -12.24
N GLY A 106 -3.56 0.94 -12.27
CA GLY A 106 -3.34 2.19 -11.57
C GLY A 106 -4.24 3.32 -12.07
N VAL A 107 -4.43 3.47 -13.39
CA VAL A 107 -5.32 4.50 -13.97
C VAL A 107 -6.78 4.23 -13.61
N ILE A 108 -7.25 2.98 -13.67
CA ILE A 108 -8.61 2.62 -13.27
C ILE A 108 -8.83 2.97 -11.80
N ALA A 109 -7.97 2.46 -10.90
CA ALA A 109 -8.09 2.74 -9.47
C ALA A 109 -8.03 4.24 -9.16
N ALA A 110 -7.16 5.00 -9.84
CA ALA A 110 -7.01 6.44 -9.66
C ALA A 110 -8.25 7.23 -10.07
N ILE A 111 -8.82 6.93 -11.24
CA ILE A 111 -10.03 7.60 -11.74
C ILE A 111 -11.23 7.27 -10.84
N ASP A 112 -11.34 6.02 -10.39
CA ASP A 112 -12.42 5.60 -9.50
C ASP A 112 -12.30 6.25 -8.12
N ALA A 113 -11.10 6.35 -7.55
CA ALA A 113 -10.86 7.10 -6.32
C ALA A 113 -11.24 8.58 -6.46
N TRP A 114 -10.93 9.19 -7.61
CA TRP A 114 -11.26 10.58 -7.89
C TRP A 114 -12.77 10.81 -7.97
N LYS A 115 -13.49 9.93 -8.68
CA LYS A 115 -14.96 9.94 -8.75
C LYS A 115 -15.60 9.67 -7.39
N ASP A 116 -15.09 8.69 -6.64
CA ASP A 116 -15.58 8.35 -5.29
C ASP A 116 -15.42 9.52 -4.32
N ALA A 117 -14.37 10.34 -4.49
CA ALA A 117 -14.19 11.59 -3.75
C ALA A 117 -15.21 12.68 -4.13
N GLY A 118 -16.13 12.44 -5.08
CA GLY A 118 -17.06 13.43 -5.60
C GLY A 118 -16.39 14.51 -6.45
N LEU A 119 -15.22 14.21 -7.03
CA LEU A 119 -14.46 15.12 -7.88
C LEU A 119 -14.77 14.83 -9.34
N THR A 120 -14.96 15.90 -10.12
CA THR A 120 -15.25 15.80 -11.55
C THR A 120 -13.97 15.72 -12.37
N LEU A 121 -14.06 15.04 -13.50
CA LEU A 121 -13.04 15.12 -14.55
C LEU A 121 -13.32 16.39 -15.35
N GLU A 122 -12.82 17.52 -14.88
CA GLU A 122 -13.06 18.79 -15.57
C GLU A 122 -12.30 18.82 -16.89
N ASN A 123 -13.03 19.04 -17.96
CA ASN A 123 -12.49 19.19 -19.33
C ASN A 123 -12.17 20.66 -19.61
N ASN A 124 -11.64 21.39 -18.61
CA ASN A 124 -11.17 22.74 -18.80
C ASN A 124 -9.66 22.72 -19.16
N ASN A 125 -9.21 23.69 -19.93
CA ASN A 125 -7.81 23.79 -20.34
C ASN A 125 -6.87 24.27 -19.23
N GLN A 126 -7.30 24.26 -17.96
CA GLN A 126 -6.52 24.73 -16.82
C GLN A 126 -6.23 23.56 -15.87
N PRO A 127 -4.98 23.35 -15.47
CA PRO A 127 -4.65 22.33 -14.48
C PRO A 127 -5.19 22.70 -13.09
N ASP A 128 -5.56 21.69 -12.30
CA ASP A 128 -5.85 21.88 -10.88
C ASP A 128 -4.52 22.01 -10.09
N TRP A 129 -4.12 23.23 -9.83
CA TRP A 129 -2.87 23.57 -9.12
C TRP A 129 -2.87 23.17 -7.65
N ASN A 130 -4.04 22.86 -7.07
CA ASN A 130 -4.18 22.42 -5.68
C ASN A 130 -4.06 20.91 -5.52
N SER A 131 -4.17 20.14 -6.62
CA SER A 131 -4.16 18.69 -6.62
C SER A 131 -2.96 18.12 -7.37
N GLY A 132 -2.37 17.08 -6.79
CA GLY A 132 -1.24 16.34 -7.39
C GLY A 132 -1.40 14.84 -7.22
N THR A 133 -0.41 14.08 -7.66
CA THR A 133 -0.33 12.64 -7.46
C THR A 133 1.07 12.18 -7.10
N ILE A 134 1.15 11.24 -6.17
CA ILE A 134 2.31 10.39 -5.93
C ILE A 134 1.82 8.96 -6.07
N PHE A 135 2.16 8.31 -7.19
CA PHE A 135 1.67 6.97 -7.51
C PHE A 135 2.84 6.05 -7.81
N GLY A 136 3.08 5.12 -6.88
CA GLY A 136 4.27 4.28 -6.90
C GLY A 136 4.15 3.05 -7.80
N THR A 137 5.30 2.53 -8.22
CA THR A 137 5.42 1.22 -8.88
C THR A 137 6.81 0.63 -8.67
N GLY A 138 6.91 -0.69 -8.63
CA GLY A 138 8.21 -1.40 -8.58
C GLY A 138 8.85 -1.52 -9.96
N THR A 139 8.02 -1.73 -10.98
CA THR A 139 8.39 -1.86 -12.40
C THR A 139 7.26 -1.30 -13.25
N SER A 140 7.53 -0.92 -14.49
CA SER A 140 6.52 -0.41 -15.39
C SER A 140 6.68 -0.98 -16.80
N GLY A 141 5.58 -1.54 -17.33
CA GLY A 141 5.48 -1.94 -18.73
C GLY A 141 6.46 -3.03 -19.15
N ILE A 142 6.73 -4.00 -18.31
CA ILE A 142 7.73 -5.06 -18.59
C ILE A 142 7.40 -5.84 -19.87
N GLU A 143 6.12 -6.15 -20.13
CA GLU A 143 5.71 -6.79 -21.40
C GLU A 143 6.00 -5.88 -22.60
N THR A 144 5.70 -4.60 -22.50
CA THR A 144 6.03 -3.61 -23.53
C THR A 144 7.55 -3.52 -23.76
N PHE A 145 8.33 -3.56 -22.67
CA PHE A 145 9.79 -3.51 -22.75
C PHE A 145 10.37 -4.76 -23.42
N ARG A 146 9.84 -5.93 -23.07
CA ARG A 146 10.20 -7.20 -23.68
C ARG A 146 9.95 -7.20 -25.19
N GLU A 147 8.76 -6.79 -25.64
CA GLU A 147 8.44 -6.65 -27.06
C GLU A 147 9.35 -5.65 -27.77
N ALA A 148 9.67 -4.54 -27.09
CA ALA A 148 10.59 -3.54 -27.64
C ALA A 148 12.00 -4.10 -27.86
N ILE A 149 12.52 -4.93 -26.93
CA ILE A 149 13.82 -5.59 -27.07
C ILE A 149 13.82 -6.45 -28.33
N TYR A 150 12.85 -7.34 -28.54
CA TYR A 150 12.78 -8.19 -29.72
C TYR A 150 12.72 -7.39 -31.03
N LYS A 151 11.92 -6.32 -31.08
CA LYS A 151 11.85 -5.45 -32.25
C LYS A 151 13.18 -4.75 -32.54
N ILE A 152 13.94 -4.36 -31.49
CA ILE A 152 15.26 -3.75 -31.66
C ILE A 152 16.27 -4.77 -32.18
N ASP A 153 16.29 -5.98 -31.61
CA ASP A 153 17.19 -7.07 -32.02
C ASP A 153 16.93 -7.51 -33.47
N ASP A 154 15.66 -7.43 -33.91
CA ASP A 154 15.22 -7.69 -35.30
C ASP A 154 15.38 -6.49 -36.24
N PHE A 155 16.12 -5.44 -35.84
CA PHE A 155 16.36 -4.20 -36.64
C PHE A 155 15.08 -3.46 -37.02
N GLN A 156 14.00 -3.58 -36.22
CA GLN A 156 12.70 -2.98 -36.46
C GLN A 156 12.40 -1.77 -35.55
N THR A 157 13.39 -1.00 -35.15
CA THR A 157 13.26 0.12 -34.20
C THR A 157 12.15 1.11 -34.59
N ARG A 158 11.93 1.36 -35.88
CA ARG A 158 10.85 2.23 -36.37
C ARG A 158 9.42 1.69 -36.13
N ARG A 159 9.31 0.40 -35.74
CA ARG A 159 8.01 -0.25 -35.41
C ARG A 159 7.71 -0.31 -33.92
N LEU A 160 8.52 0.33 -33.07
CA LEU A 160 8.32 0.34 -31.63
C LEU A 160 6.98 1.01 -31.22
N GLY A 161 6.56 2.04 -31.96
CA GLY A 161 5.39 2.82 -31.61
C GLY A 161 5.72 3.97 -30.62
N SER A 162 4.88 4.97 -30.60
CA SER A 162 5.08 6.22 -29.84
C SER A 162 4.82 6.07 -28.33
N THR A 163 4.12 5.02 -27.89
CA THR A 163 3.72 4.83 -26.49
C THR A 163 4.71 4.01 -25.67
N VAL A 164 5.73 3.40 -26.28
CA VAL A 164 6.69 2.53 -25.58
C VAL A 164 7.37 3.25 -24.43
N VAL A 165 7.89 4.46 -24.67
CA VAL A 165 8.57 5.23 -23.63
C VAL A 165 7.61 5.54 -22.47
N ALA A 166 6.39 6.01 -22.77
CA ALA A 166 5.40 6.35 -21.74
C ALA A 166 4.98 5.15 -20.89
N GLN A 167 4.98 3.94 -21.45
CA GLN A 167 4.64 2.70 -20.72
C GLN A 167 5.83 2.13 -19.95
N THR A 168 7.07 2.34 -20.39
CA THR A 168 8.24 1.71 -19.77
C THR A 168 9.03 2.63 -18.82
N MET A 169 8.83 3.95 -18.90
CA MET A 169 9.43 4.85 -17.91
C MET A 169 8.77 4.67 -16.53
N ALA A 170 9.57 4.71 -15.46
CA ALA A 170 9.06 4.53 -14.08
C ALA A 170 7.96 5.54 -13.71
N SER A 171 8.02 6.77 -14.23
CA SER A 171 7.03 7.83 -14.04
C SER A 171 5.79 7.69 -14.94
N GLY A 172 5.70 6.65 -15.77
CA GLY A 172 4.59 6.46 -16.70
C GLY A 172 3.23 6.48 -16.02
N ILE A 173 3.09 5.73 -14.94
CA ILE A 173 1.82 5.67 -14.19
C ILE A 173 1.37 7.05 -13.67
N SER A 174 2.24 7.81 -13.02
CA SER A 174 1.88 9.13 -12.50
C SER A 174 1.60 10.14 -13.64
N ALA A 175 2.32 10.03 -14.76
CA ALA A 175 2.08 10.87 -15.94
C ALA A 175 0.72 10.60 -16.58
N TYR A 176 0.32 9.33 -16.74
CA TYR A 176 -1.02 8.97 -17.23
C TYR A 176 -2.13 9.50 -16.31
N ILE A 177 -1.97 9.28 -14.99
CA ILE A 177 -2.94 9.77 -13.99
C ILE A 177 -3.02 11.30 -14.02
N GLY A 178 -1.87 11.99 -13.96
CA GLY A 178 -1.80 13.45 -13.97
C GLY A 178 -2.45 14.05 -15.21
N GLY A 179 -2.20 13.47 -16.39
CA GLY A 179 -2.82 13.90 -17.65
C GLY A 179 -4.32 13.68 -17.71
N LYS A 180 -4.81 12.51 -17.26
CA LYS A 180 -6.24 12.19 -17.28
C LYS A 180 -7.07 13.00 -16.27
N LEU A 181 -6.47 13.36 -15.14
CA LEU A 181 -7.15 14.12 -14.08
C LEU A 181 -6.82 15.63 -14.11
N GLY A 182 -5.95 16.09 -15.01
CA GLY A 182 -5.57 17.50 -15.11
C GLY A 182 -4.84 18.02 -13.86
N LEU A 183 -4.00 17.19 -13.21
CA LEU A 183 -3.33 17.55 -11.97
C LEU A 183 -2.16 18.51 -12.22
N GLY A 184 -2.19 19.68 -11.61
CA GLY A 184 -1.21 20.76 -11.79
C GLY A 184 -0.18 20.88 -10.70
N ASN A 185 -0.35 20.16 -9.58
CA ASN A 185 0.63 20.11 -8.49
C ASN A 185 1.70 19.04 -8.77
N GLN A 186 2.35 18.48 -7.77
CA GLN A 186 3.37 17.45 -7.95
C GLN A 186 2.77 16.20 -8.62
N VAL A 187 3.41 15.73 -9.69
CA VAL A 187 3.14 14.46 -10.36
C VAL A 187 4.43 13.66 -10.33
N SER A 188 4.47 12.61 -9.52
CA SER A 188 5.69 11.81 -9.33
C SER A 188 5.39 10.35 -8.99
N THR A 189 6.40 9.52 -9.17
CA THR A 189 6.37 8.08 -8.85
C THR A 189 7.50 7.78 -7.87
N ASN A 190 7.18 7.05 -6.79
CA ASN A 190 8.17 6.46 -5.88
C ASN A 190 8.29 4.95 -6.11
N SER A 191 9.37 4.38 -5.61
CA SER A 191 9.62 2.94 -5.64
C SER A 191 10.45 2.54 -4.42
N SER A 192 9.89 1.69 -3.57
CA SER A 192 10.48 1.16 -2.35
C SER A 192 10.03 -0.29 -2.11
N ALA A 193 10.12 -1.11 -3.17
CA ALA A 193 9.70 -2.50 -3.17
C ALA A 193 8.26 -2.66 -2.61
N CYS A 194 8.05 -3.59 -1.65
CA CYS A 194 6.73 -3.85 -1.09
C CYS A 194 6.19 -2.70 -0.21
N THR A 195 7.03 -1.72 0.14
CA THR A 195 6.67 -0.53 0.94
C THR A 195 6.16 0.61 0.07
N THR A 196 6.28 0.52 -1.26
CA THR A 196 5.97 1.57 -2.22
C THR A 196 4.61 2.25 -1.99
N GLY A 197 3.54 1.48 -1.83
CA GLY A 197 2.19 2.04 -1.64
C GLY A 197 2.03 2.75 -0.29
N THR A 198 2.63 2.22 0.77
CA THR A 198 2.63 2.85 2.10
C THR A 198 3.41 4.17 2.08
N GLU A 199 4.57 4.18 1.43
CA GLU A 199 5.40 5.38 1.29
C GLU A 199 4.74 6.44 0.42
N SER A 200 4.06 6.08 -0.68
CA SER A 200 3.37 7.07 -1.51
C SER A 200 2.26 7.80 -0.75
N ILE A 201 1.55 7.11 0.16
CA ILE A 201 0.56 7.73 1.03
C ILE A 201 1.23 8.71 2.00
N LEU A 202 2.36 8.32 2.61
CA LEU A 202 3.13 9.20 3.51
C LEU A 202 3.66 10.44 2.82
N LEU A 203 4.23 10.30 1.63
CA LEU A 203 4.73 11.43 0.85
C LEU A 203 3.61 12.43 0.50
N GLY A 204 2.42 11.92 0.18
CA GLY A 204 1.23 12.75 -0.04
C GLY A 204 0.74 13.43 1.23
N LEU A 205 0.71 12.70 2.35
CA LEU A 205 0.37 13.21 3.67
C LEU A 205 1.28 14.40 4.05
N GLU A 206 2.60 14.20 3.98
CA GLU A 206 3.58 15.23 4.28
C GLU A 206 3.43 16.46 3.39
N ARG A 207 3.10 16.26 2.10
CA ARG A 207 2.92 17.37 1.17
C ARG A 207 1.74 18.25 1.57
N ILE A 208 0.61 17.65 1.97
CA ILE A 208 -0.57 18.40 2.44
C ILE A 208 -0.30 19.01 3.81
N GLN A 209 0.27 18.27 4.76
CA GLN A 209 0.62 18.79 6.09
C GLN A 209 1.53 20.01 6.04
N ASN A 210 2.42 20.07 5.04
CA ASN A 210 3.31 21.20 4.80
C ASN A 210 2.66 22.33 3.96
N GLY A 211 1.36 22.28 3.67
CA GLY A 211 0.62 23.30 2.91
C GLY A 211 1.02 23.43 1.44
N LYS A 212 1.69 22.44 0.85
CA LYS A 212 2.14 22.46 -0.54
C LYS A 212 1.09 21.97 -1.54
N ALA A 213 0.05 21.32 -1.07
CA ALA A 213 -1.12 20.88 -1.83
C ALA A 213 -2.34 20.90 -0.92
N LYS A 214 -3.54 21.07 -1.48
CA LYS A 214 -4.80 20.85 -0.76
C LYS A 214 -5.24 19.38 -0.85
N ARG A 215 -4.88 18.72 -1.95
CA ARG A 215 -5.33 17.36 -2.27
C ARG A 215 -4.21 16.58 -2.97
N MET A 216 -4.07 15.32 -2.63
CA MET A 216 -3.16 14.40 -3.31
C MET A 216 -3.90 13.09 -3.63
N LEU A 217 -3.77 12.64 -4.86
CA LEU A 217 -4.10 11.26 -5.22
C LEU A 217 -2.85 10.42 -4.96
N VAL A 218 -2.96 9.47 -4.05
CA VAL A 218 -1.83 8.64 -3.62
C VAL A 218 -2.16 7.17 -3.81
N GLY A 219 -1.16 6.37 -4.13
CA GLY A 219 -1.37 4.94 -4.34
C GLY A 219 -0.19 4.26 -4.98
N SER A 220 -0.42 3.03 -5.40
CA SER A 220 0.60 2.25 -6.11
C SER A 220 -0.02 1.16 -6.96
N THR A 221 0.77 0.68 -7.90
CA THR A 221 0.39 -0.40 -8.81
C THR A 221 1.53 -1.39 -8.99
N SER A 222 1.19 -2.57 -9.51
CA SER A 222 2.14 -3.59 -9.94
C SER A 222 1.67 -4.23 -11.24
N ASP A 223 2.57 -4.39 -12.21
CA ASP A 223 2.32 -5.21 -13.39
C ASP A 223 2.07 -6.67 -13.00
N SER A 224 1.37 -7.41 -13.84
CA SER A 224 1.15 -8.85 -13.74
C SER A 224 2.00 -9.61 -14.77
N GLY A 225 2.27 -10.88 -14.48
CA GLY A 225 2.81 -11.81 -15.46
C GLY A 225 4.17 -12.41 -15.11
N PRO A 226 4.60 -13.39 -15.93
CA PRO A 226 5.75 -14.23 -15.64
C PRO A 226 7.08 -13.45 -15.56
N TYR A 227 7.21 -12.38 -16.33
CA TYR A 227 8.46 -11.60 -16.38
C TYR A 227 8.67 -10.69 -15.16
N ILE A 228 7.61 -10.48 -14.37
CA ILE A 228 7.69 -9.85 -13.04
C ILE A 228 7.97 -10.91 -11.98
N TRP A 229 7.27 -12.03 -12.03
CA TRP A 229 7.24 -13.02 -10.95
C TRP A 229 8.39 -14.02 -11.01
N GLY A 230 9.01 -14.21 -12.19
CA GLY A 230 10.05 -15.21 -12.40
C GLY A 230 11.28 -15.07 -11.51
N GLY A 231 11.67 -13.84 -11.19
CA GLY A 231 12.76 -13.61 -10.24
C GLY A 231 12.45 -14.11 -8.83
N PHE A 232 11.22 -13.93 -8.37
CA PHE A 232 10.77 -14.43 -7.05
C PHE A 232 10.64 -15.95 -7.01
N ASP A 233 10.18 -16.58 -8.11
CA ASP A 233 10.13 -18.03 -8.23
C ASP A 233 11.56 -18.63 -8.20
N ALA A 234 12.50 -18.02 -8.92
CA ALA A 234 13.92 -18.41 -8.91
C ALA A 234 14.57 -18.26 -7.51
N MET A 235 14.17 -17.26 -6.74
CA MET A 235 14.59 -17.08 -5.36
C MET A 235 13.96 -18.09 -4.38
N ARG A 236 12.98 -18.88 -4.83
CA ARG A 236 12.21 -19.85 -4.03
C ARG A 236 11.48 -19.19 -2.84
N VAL A 237 11.02 -17.96 -3.00
CA VAL A 237 10.21 -17.26 -2.00
C VAL A 237 8.70 -17.38 -2.25
N CYS A 238 8.31 -17.91 -3.42
CA CYS A 238 6.93 -18.22 -3.75
C CYS A 238 6.55 -19.64 -3.30
N THR A 239 5.28 -19.86 -2.97
CA THR A 239 4.76 -21.19 -2.65
C THR A 239 4.62 -22.06 -3.91
N PHE A 240 4.87 -23.35 -3.78
CA PHE A 240 4.64 -24.36 -4.84
C PHE A 240 3.76 -25.54 -4.37
N LYS A 241 3.24 -25.44 -3.13
CA LYS A 241 2.52 -26.57 -2.51
C LYS A 241 1.03 -26.64 -2.87
N HIS A 242 0.49 -25.59 -3.45
CA HIS A 242 -0.96 -25.42 -3.63
C HIS A 242 -1.35 -25.14 -5.09
N ASN A 243 -0.56 -25.60 -6.07
CA ASN A 243 -0.88 -25.42 -7.48
C ASN A 243 -2.24 -26.05 -7.86
N ASP A 244 -2.63 -27.15 -7.20
CA ASP A 244 -3.92 -27.83 -7.40
C ASP A 244 -5.08 -27.25 -6.57
N THR A 245 -4.78 -26.37 -5.63
CA THR A 245 -5.76 -25.72 -4.72
C THR A 245 -5.39 -24.24 -4.55
N PRO A 246 -5.50 -23.44 -5.61
CA PRO A 246 -4.98 -22.07 -5.66
C PRO A 246 -5.48 -21.19 -4.51
N GLU A 247 -6.77 -21.30 -4.18
CA GLU A 247 -7.42 -20.53 -3.13
C GLU A 247 -6.83 -20.78 -1.72
N LYS A 248 -6.10 -21.89 -1.54
CA LYS A 248 -5.40 -22.28 -0.31
C LYS A 248 -3.92 -21.89 -0.29
N GLY A 249 -3.42 -21.32 -1.38
CA GLY A 249 -1.97 -21.08 -1.55
C GLY A 249 -1.38 -20.02 -0.65
N SER A 250 -2.10 -18.95 -0.37
CA SER A 250 -1.63 -17.87 0.51
C SER A 250 -2.10 -18.11 1.95
N ARG A 251 -1.14 -18.40 2.84
CA ARG A 251 -1.39 -18.87 4.22
C ARG A 251 -0.62 -18.03 5.26
N PRO A 252 -0.89 -16.70 5.36
CA PRO A 252 -0.24 -15.88 6.38
C PRO A 252 -0.48 -16.41 7.80
N MET A 253 0.56 -16.36 8.64
CA MET A 253 0.56 -16.81 10.04
C MET A 253 0.36 -18.32 10.27
N SER A 254 0.20 -19.11 9.22
CA SER A 254 0.02 -20.57 9.30
C SER A 254 1.35 -21.30 9.54
N ALA A 255 1.33 -22.41 10.28
CA ALA A 255 2.47 -23.29 10.44
C ALA A 255 2.88 -23.96 9.11
N SER A 256 1.94 -24.15 8.19
CA SER A 256 2.18 -24.69 6.86
C SER A 256 2.51 -23.62 5.80
N ALA A 257 2.71 -22.37 6.18
CA ALA A 257 3.17 -21.31 5.28
C ALA A 257 4.45 -21.73 4.55
N SER A 258 4.50 -21.54 3.23
CA SER A 258 5.58 -22.07 2.39
C SER A 258 6.13 -21.09 1.37
N GLY A 259 5.76 -19.83 1.47
CA GLY A 259 6.11 -18.76 0.55
C GLY A 259 4.87 -17.98 0.14
N PHE A 260 5.07 -16.79 -0.40
CA PHE A 260 3.95 -15.97 -0.85
C PHE A 260 3.41 -16.44 -2.22
N VAL A 261 2.17 -16.09 -2.51
CA VAL A 261 1.59 -16.19 -3.84
C VAL A 261 1.79 -14.84 -4.53
N PRO A 262 2.43 -14.77 -5.71
CA PRO A 262 2.58 -13.50 -6.44
C PRO A 262 1.23 -12.95 -6.89
N SER A 263 1.12 -11.63 -6.92
CA SER A 263 -0.11 -10.95 -7.29
C SER A 263 0.17 -9.59 -7.94
N SER A 264 -0.87 -8.98 -8.46
CA SER A 264 -0.84 -7.67 -9.10
C SER A 264 -2.11 -6.88 -8.78
N GLY A 265 -2.15 -5.63 -9.22
CA GLY A 265 -3.29 -4.76 -9.01
C GLY A 265 -2.90 -3.32 -8.72
N ALA A 266 -3.83 -2.56 -8.17
CA ALA A 266 -3.61 -1.19 -7.73
C ALA A 266 -4.58 -0.79 -6.62
N GLY A 267 -4.11 0.07 -5.70
CA GLY A 267 -4.95 0.79 -4.75
C GLY A 267 -4.69 2.29 -4.87
N ALA A 268 -5.72 3.08 -4.73
CA ALA A 268 -5.67 4.53 -4.81
C ALA A 268 -6.51 5.19 -3.71
N LEU A 269 -5.99 6.26 -3.13
CA LEU A 269 -6.68 7.07 -2.14
C LEU A 269 -6.61 8.54 -2.58
N VAL A 270 -7.73 9.26 -2.50
CA VAL A 270 -7.73 10.71 -2.50
C VAL A 270 -7.62 11.17 -1.06
N ILE A 271 -6.50 11.80 -0.74
CA ILE A 271 -6.25 12.40 0.57
C ILE A 271 -6.35 13.92 0.44
N GLU A 272 -6.95 14.57 1.43
CA GLU A 272 -7.30 15.98 1.35
C GLU A 272 -7.13 16.67 2.69
N GLU A 273 -6.72 17.94 2.67
CA GLU A 273 -6.76 18.81 3.85
C GLU A 273 -8.19 18.85 4.40
N LEU A 274 -8.35 18.64 5.71
CA LEU A 274 -9.68 18.53 6.34
C LEU A 274 -10.56 19.74 6.05
N GLU A 275 -10.03 20.96 6.16
CA GLU A 275 -10.77 22.18 5.89
C GLU A 275 -11.29 22.22 4.45
N SER A 276 -10.46 21.82 3.46
CA SER A 276 -10.85 21.72 2.05
C SER A 276 -11.96 20.69 1.84
N ALA A 277 -11.87 19.54 2.51
CA ALA A 277 -12.90 18.49 2.45
C ALA A 277 -14.24 18.98 3.02
N LEU A 278 -14.21 19.67 4.16
CA LEU A 278 -15.40 20.23 4.81
C LEU A 278 -16.03 21.33 3.98
N GLU A 279 -15.24 22.26 3.40
CA GLU A 279 -15.73 23.37 2.55
C GLU A 279 -16.54 22.87 1.37
N ARG A 280 -16.17 21.73 0.76
CA ARG A 280 -16.91 21.15 -0.37
C ARG A 280 -17.92 20.06 0.02
N GLY A 281 -18.12 19.79 1.30
CA GLY A 281 -19.05 18.76 1.79
C GLY A 281 -18.66 17.34 1.38
N ALA A 282 -17.37 17.04 1.34
CA ALA A 282 -16.88 15.73 0.95
C ALA A 282 -17.30 14.62 1.93
N LYS A 283 -17.52 13.43 1.41
CA LYS A 283 -17.52 12.21 2.22
C LYS A 283 -16.13 12.03 2.82
N ILE A 284 -16.05 11.71 4.11
CA ILE A 284 -14.79 11.40 4.80
C ILE A 284 -14.85 9.95 5.27
N TYR A 285 -13.90 9.15 4.82
CA TYR A 285 -13.77 7.75 5.20
C TYR A 285 -13.04 7.56 6.53
N ALA A 286 -11.91 8.23 6.67
CA ALA A 286 -11.03 8.17 7.84
C ALA A 286 -10.05 9.34 7.82
N GLU A 287 -9.33 9.55 8.90
CA GLU A 287 -8.19 10.46 9.00
C GLU A 287 -6.88 9.68 8.97
N ILE A 288 -5.85 10.21 8.30
CA ILE A 288 -4.48 9.74 8.41
C ILE A 288 -3.79 10.61 9.45
N THR A 289 -3.58 10.07 10.65
CA THR A 289 -3.04 10.85 11.76
C THR A 289 -1.52 10.96 11.74
N GLY A 290 -0.83 9.99 11.14
CA GLY A 290 0.61 10.00 11.01
C GLY A 290 1.16 8.71 10.40
N GLY A 291 2.47 8.62 10.36
CA GLY A 291 3.19 7.45 9.88
C GLY A 291 4.70 7.67 9.83
N HIS A 292 5.43 6.62 9.48
CA HIS A 292 6.89 6.68 9.40
C HIS A 292 7.44 5.70 8.38
N VAL A 293 8.53 6.11 7.73
CA VAL A 293 9.36 5.24 6.88
C VAL A 293 10.80 5.27 7.38
N ASN A 294 11.44 4.13 7.47
CA ASN A 294 12.87 4.02 7.72
C ASN A 294 13.49 2.85 6.97
N SER A 295 14.79 2.68 7.11
CA SER A 295 15.52 1.51 6.65
C SER A 295 16.43 0.99 7.79
N GLY A 296 16.59 -0.32 7.87
CA GLY A 296 17.60 -0.95 8.73
C GLY A 296 19.01 -0.90 8.15
N GLY A 297 19.15 -0.38 6.91
CA GLY A 297 20.41 -0.24 6.22
C GLY A 297 21.11 -1.57 5.93
N GLN A 298 20.36 -2.67 5.95
CA GLN A 298 20.88 -4.04 5.81
C GLN A 298 22.00 -4.34 6.82
N ARG A 299 21.79 -3.92 8.06
CA ARG A 299 22.73 -4.11 9.17
C ARG A 299 22.11 -5.00 10.26
N GLY A 300 22.93 -5.60 11.11
CA GLY A 300 22.48 -6.58 12.10
C GLY A 300 21.87 -7.79 11.40
N GLU A 301 20.62 -8.09 11.69
CA GLU A 301 19.84 -9.17 11.05
C GLU A 301 19.20 -8.76 9.73
N GLY A 302 19.24 -7.46 9.37
CA GLY A 302 18.70 -6.91 8.13
C GLY A 302 19.53 -7.32 6.92
N THR A 303 18.83 -7.72 5.84
CA THR A 303 19.42 -8.08 4.54
C THR A 303 18.57 -7.50 3.41
N MET A 304 18.95 -7.76 2.16
CA MET A 304 18.13 -7.39 1.01
C MET A 304 16.70 -7.99 1.09
N THR A 305 16.54 -9.16 1.71
CA THR A 305 15.26 -9.92 1.72
C THR A 305 14.66 -10.14 3.10
N ALA A 306 15.30 -9.62 4.14
CA ALA A 306 14.81 -9.73 5.52
C ALA A 306 14.98 -8.38 6.24
N PRO A 307 13.94 -7.87 6.90
CA PRO A 307 14.04 -6.61 7.63
C PRO A 307 14.84 -6.77 8.92
N ASN A 308 15.51 -5.68 9.32
CA ASN A 308 16.14 -5.56 10.63
C ASN A 308 15.05 -5.40 11.71
N PRO A 309 14.93 -6.31 12.69
CA PRO A 309 13.88 -6.25 13.72
C PRO A 309 13.86 -4.92 14.50
N ILE A 310 15.04 -4.38 14.81
CA ILE A 310 15.15 -3.10 15.53
C ILE A 310 14.61 -1.96 14.69
N ALA A 311 14.89 -1.95 13.37
CA ALA A 311 14.39 -0.93 12.46
C ALA A 311 12.86 -1.00 12.30
N VAL A 312 12.31 -2.21 12.19
CA VAL A 312 10.85 -2.46 12.17
C VAL A 312 10.19 -1.88 13.43
N GLN A 313 10.70 -2.25 14.61
CA GLN A 313 10.15 -1.74 15.88
C GLN A 313 10.25 -0.23 16.02
N LYS A 314 11.36 0.36 15.57
CA LYS A 314 11.54 1.82 15.53
C LYS A 314 10.55 2.48 14.57
N CYS A 315 10.31 1.88 13.39
CA CYS A 315 9.34 2.39 12.42
C CYS A 315 7.94 2.45 13.02
N ILE A 316 7.48 1.37 13.64
CA ILE A 316 6.17 1.28 14.29
C ILE A 316 6.04 2.33 15.41
N ARG A 317 7.04 2.44 16.30
CA ARG A 317 7.00 3.41 17.40
C ARG A 317 7.00 4.86 16.90
N ALA A 318 7.84 5.17 15.92
CA ALA A 318 7.90 6.51 15.33
C ALA A 318 6.60 6.90 14.61
N ALA A 319 5.90 5.93 13.98
CA ALA A 319 4.59 6.16 13.39
C ALA A 319 3.54 6.49 14.44
N LEU A 320 3.56 5.80 15.60
CA LEU A 320 2.67 6.10 16.72
C LEU A 320 2.96 7.48 17.35
N GLU A 321 4.24 7.81 17.49
CA GLU A 321 4.69 9.13 17.98
C GLU A 321 4.25 10.25 17.04
N ASP A 322 4.44 10.10 15.73
CA ASP A 322 4.00 11.10 14.73
C ASP A 322 2.48 11.26 14.72
N ALA A 323 1.73 10.17 14.92
CA ALA A 323 0.28 10.18 15.03
C ALA A 323 -0.25 10.68 16.38
N ALA A 324 0.60 10.86 17.39
CA ALA A 324 0.24 11.12 18.79
C ALA A 324 -0.76 10.06 19.35
N ILE A 325 -0.57 8.79 19.00
CA ILE A 325 -1.41 7.66 19.43
C ILE A 325 -0.66 6.78 20.41
N HIS A 326 -1.30 6.48 21.55
CA HIS A 326 -0.74 5.54 22.51
C HIS A 326 -0.91 4.10 22.01
N PRO A 327 0.04 3.18 22.21
CA PRO A 327 -0.04 1.78 21.75
C PRO A 327 -1.33 1.05 22.15
N ASN A 328 -1.92 1.38 23.31
CA ASN A 328 -3.16 0.77 23.79
C ASN A 328 -4.41 1.21 23.00
N GLU A 329 -4.33 2.28 22.21
CA GLU A 329 -5.45 2.75 21.39
C GLU A 329 -5.60 1.99 20.07
N ILE A 330 -4.58 1.18 19.68
CA ILE A 330 -4.65 0.37 18.45
C ILE A 330 -5.69 -0.75 18.64
N ASP A 331 -6.74 -0.70 17.83
CA ASP A 331 -7.81 -1.71 17.79
C ASP A 331 -7.43 -2.90 16.89
N ALA A 332 -6.81 -2.61 15.76
CA ALA A 332 -6.42 -3.62 14.77
C ALA A 332 -5.13 -3.25 14.03
N ILE A 333 -4.50 -4.27 13.46
CA ILE A 333 -3.30 -4.17 12.63
C ILE A 333 -3.59 -4.84 11.29
N ASN A 334 -3.34 -4.14 10.19
CA ASN A 334 -3.17 -4.75 8.89
C ASN A 334 -1.66 -4.99 8.68
N GLY A 335 -1.23 -6.24 8.86
CA GLY A 335 0.18 -6.64 8.84
C GLY A 335 0.73 -6.80 7.43
N HIS A 336 2.05 -6.82 7.32
CA HIS A 336 2.72 -7.19 6.07
C HIS A 336 2.56 -8.68 5.79
N LEU A 337 2.78 -9.55 6.75
CA LEU A 337 2.47 -11.00 6.81
C LEU A 337 2.30 -11.68 5.44
N THR A 338 3.37 -12.25 4.93
CA THR A 338 3.47 -12.66 3.51
C THR A 338 3.28 -14.15 3.26
N ALA A 339 2.81 -14.91 4.22
CA ALA A 339 2.74 -16.39 4.19
C ALA A 339 4.12 -17.05 4.07
N THR A 340 5.12 -16.43 4.66
CA THR A 340 6.50 -16.93 4.71
C THR A 340 6.87 -17.36 6.13
N THR A 341 7.99 -18.05 6.25
CA THR A 341 8.57 -18.44 7.57
C THR A 341 8.97 -17.24 8.44
N LYS A 342 8.79 -16.01 7.97
CA LYS A 342 9.11 -14.78 8.68
C LYS A 342 7.91 -14.12 9.35
N ASP A 343 6.70 -14.62 9.15
CA ASP A 343 5.49 -14.05 9.72
C ASP A 343 5.53 -14.03 11.26
N ASN A 344 6.11 -15.04 11.91
CA ASN A 344 6.29 -15.06 13.35
C ASN A 344 7.20 -13.94 13.87
N LEU A 345 8.23 -13.55 13.11
CA LEU A 345 9.12 -12.44 13.46
C LEU A 345 8.42 -11.08 13.34
N GLU A 346 7.51 -10.94 12.37
CA GLU A 346 6.68 -9.74 12.28
C GLU A 346 5.78 -9.60 13.51
N ILE A 347 5.11 -10.68 13.93
CA ILE A 347 4.29 -10.68 15.15
C ILE A 347 5.13 -10.33 16.38
N GLU A 348 6.31 -10.89 16.50
CA GLU A 348 7.25 -10.56 17.59
C GLU A 348 7.61 -9.07 17.59
N ASN A 349 7.93 -8.51 16.43
CA ASN A 349 8.22 -7.08 16.29
C ASN A 349 7.04 -6.19 16.71
N TRP A 350 5.81 -6.55 16.33
CA TRP A 350 4.61 -5.88 16.79
C TRP A 350 4.44 -5.95 18.31
N THR A 351 4.60 -7.13 18.91
CA THR A 351 4.50 -7.28 20.37
C THR A 351 5.54 -6.43 21.12
N GLN A 352 6.77 -6.36 20.60
CA GLN A 352 7.86 -5.55 21.16
C GLN A 352 7.63 -4.04 20.95
N ALA A 353 7.13 -3.65 19.79
CA ALA A 353 6.87 -2.24 19.49
C ALA A 353 5.72 -1.68 20.34
N LEU A 354 4.62 -2.42 20.47
CA LEU A 354 3.43 -2.01 21.20
C LEU A 354 3.51 -2.30 22.70
N GLN A 355 4.43 -3.15 23.16
CA GLN A 355 4.47 -3.70 24.53
C GLN A 355 3.13 -4.38 24.92
N ARG A 356 2.52 -5.09 23.96
CA ARG A 356 1.24 -5.81 24.13
C ARG A 356 1.38 -7.24 23.69
N LYS A 357 0.85 -8.19 24.51
CA LYS A 357 0.93 -9.63 24.29
C LYS A 357 -0.35 -10.34 24.72
N GLY A 358 -0.50 -11.61 24.29
CA GLY A 358 -1.61 -12.46 24.66
C GLY A 358 -2.96 -11.81 24.35
N THR A 359 -3.89 -11.85 25.26
CA THR A 359 -5.25 -11.30 25.11
C THR A 359 -5.30 -9.77 25.03
N ASN A 360 -4.22 -9.07 25.38
CA ASN A 360 -4.12 -7.61 25.25
C ASN A 360 -3.61 -7.17 23.86
N PHE A 361 -3.20 -8.11 23.00
CA PHE A 361 -2.77 -7.78 21.65
C PHE A 361 -3.98 -7.38 20.78
N PRO A 362 -3.85 -6.38 19.88
CA PRO A 362 -4.95 -5.98 19.00
C PRO A 362 -5.29 -7.09 17.99
N TYR A 363 -6.42 -6.96 17.30
CA TYR A 363 -6.68 -7.82 16.14
C TYR A 363 -5.60 -7.63 15.08
N ILE A 364 -5.25 -8.71 14.38
CA ILE A 364 -4.31 -8.65 13.27
C ILE A 364 -4.81 -9.45 12.08
N ASN A 365 -4.71 -8.87 10.90
CA ASN A 365 -5.05 -9.57 9.66
C ASN A 365 -4.07 -9.24 8.53
N SER A 366 -4.11 -10.08 7.50
CA SER A 366 -3.37 -9.89 6.26
C SER A 366 -4.30 -10.07 5.06
N LEU A 367 -4.46 -9.02 4.28
CA LEU A 367 -5.20 -9.07 3.01
C LEU A 367 -4.61 -10.09 2.03
N LYS A 368 -3.30 -10.35 2.16
CA LYS A 368 -2.58 -11.29 1.29
C LYS A 368 -3.12 -12.71 1.36
N SER A 369 -3.83 -13.09 2.43
CA SER A 369 -4.51 -14.38 2.50
C SER A 369 -5.50 -14.58 1.33
N MET A 370 -6.13 -13.49 0.87
CA MET A 370 -7.15 -13.51 -0.18
C MET A 370 -6.64 -13.12 -1.57
N ILE A 371 -5.70 -12.16 -1.64
CA ILE A 371 -5.27 -11.60 -2.93
C ILE A 371 -3.84 -11.97 -3.32
N GLY A 372 -3.08 -12.64 -2.46
CA GLY A 372 -1.64 -12.83 -2.63
C GLY A 372 -0.83 -11.55 -2.36
N HIS A 373 0.45 -11.57 -2.70
CA HIS A 373 1.36 -10.46 -2.51
C HIS A 373 1.44 -9.58 -3.77
N GLY A 374 0.75 -8.45 -3.75
CA GLY A 374 0.70 -7.49 -4.87
C GLY A 374 1.99 -6.67 -5.07
N LEU A 375 3.11 -7.09 -4.48
CA LEU A 375 4.42 -6.42 -4.59
C LEU A 375 4.32 -4.92 -4.26
N SER A 376 4.67 -4.05 -5.21
CA SER A 376 4.58 -2.59 -5.03
C SER A 376 3.15 -2.08 -4.80
N ALA A 377 2.12 -2.78 -5.30
CA ALA A 377 0.71 -2.42 -5.09
C ALA A 377 0.18 -2.78 -3.70
N SER A 378 0.84 -3.70 -2.97
CA SER A 378 0.33 -4.22 -1.69
C SER A 378 -0.02 -3.12 -0.71
N GLY A 379 0.88 -2.17 -0.47
CA GLY A 379 0.70 -1.12 0.54
C GLY A 379 -0.55 -0.29 0.34
N SER A 380 -0.89 0.07 -0.90
CA SER A 380 -2.07 0.86 -1.21
C SER A 380 -3.35 0.04 -1.21
N MET A 381 -3.35 -1.19 -1.77
CA MET A 381 -4.52 -2.08 -1.71
C MET A 381 -4.90 -2.41 -0.25
N GLU A 382 -3.91 -2.71 0.58
CA GLU A 382 -4.08 -2.96 2.01
C GLU A 382 -4.57 -1.72 2.77
N SER A 383 -4.12 -0.53 2.38
CA SER A 383 -4.62 0.73 2.96
C SER A 383 -6.09 0.97 2.60
N VAL A 384 -6.51 0.69 1.35
CA VAL A 384 -7.93 0.74 0.97
C VAL A 384 -8.76 -0.22 1.84
N ALA A 385 -8.33 -1.49 2.01
CA ALA A 385 -9.00 -2.45 2.87
C ALA A 385 -9.06 -1.97 4.34
N THR A 386 -7.98 -1.38 4.85
CA THR A 386 -7.92 -0.83 6.21
C THR A 386 -8.91 0.30 6.43
N VAL A 387 -9.00 1.22 5.46
CA VAL A 387 -9.94 2.35 5.52
C VAL A 387 -11.40 1.87 5.46
N LEU A 388 -11.69 0.88 4.61
CA LEU A 388 -13.03 0.26 4.55
C LEU A 388 -13.42 -0.41 5.87
N GLN A 389 -12.48 -1.11 6.54
CA GLN A 389 -12.73 -1.69 7.87
C GLN A 389 -13.12 -0.62 8.91
N ILE A 390 -12.43 0.52 8.92
CA ILE A 390 -12.73 1.64 9.83
C ILE A 390 -14.10 2.24 9.52
N TYR A 391 -14.34 2.53 8.24
CA TYR A 391 -15.54 3.22 7.79
C TYR A 391 -16.80 2.41 8.01
N GLU A 392 -16.78 1.11 7.66
CA GLU A 392 -17.94 0.24 7.74
C GLU A 392 -18.05 -0.56 9.04
N GLY A 393 -17.04 -0.50 9.91
CA GLY A 393 -17.05 -1.14 11.21
C GLY A 393 -17.00 -2.67 11.15
N PHE A 394 -15.99 -3.21 10.50
CA PHE A 394 -15.73 -4.65 10.45
C PHE A 394 -14.23 -4.97 10.50
N ILE A 395 -13.91 -6.24 10.75
CA ILE A 395 -12.56 -6.80 10.59
C ILE A 395 -12.70 -7.97 9.62
N PHE A 396 -11.97 -7.93 8.49
CA PHE A 396 -11.99 -9.03 7.54
C PHE A 396 -11.20 -10.26 8.06
N PRO A 397 -11.58 -11.49 7.65
CA PRO A 397 -10.93 -12.71 8.12
C PRO A 397 -9.52 -12.91 7.55
N ASN A 398 -8.72 -13.68 8.27
CA ASN A 398 -7.56 -14.37 7.72
C ASN A 398 -8.02 -15.74 7.21
N ILE A 399 -8.15 -15.90 5.91
CA ILE A 399 -8.42 -17.23 5.35
C ILE A 399 -7.13 -18.05 5.32
N ASN A 400 -7.26 -19.39 5.28
CA ASN A 400 -6.13 -20.31 5.21
C ASN A 400 -5.16 -20.24 6.43
N CYS A 401 -5.69 -19.88 7.59
CA CYS A 401 -4.93 -19.78 8.85
C CYS A 401 -5.50 -20.76 9.91
N ASP A 402 -5.93 -21.94 9.46
CA ASP A 402 -6.51 -23.00 10.27
C ASP A 402 -5.47 -23.71 11.17
N ASP A 403 -4.19 -23.63 10.83
CA ASP A 403 -3.04 -24.17 11.54
C ASP A 403 -2.07 -23.06 11.97
N ILE A 404 -2.53 -22.15 12.82
CA ILE A 404 -1.71 -21.00 13.27
C ILE A 404 -0.36 -21.46 13.80
N HIS A 405 0.70 -20.75 13.42
CA HIS A 405 2.07 -21.08 13.83
C HIS A 405 2.21 -21.04 15.37
N PRO A 406 2.77 -22.08 16.02
CA PRO A 406 2.85 -22.18 17.49
C PRO A 406 3.47 -20.97 18.18
N ASN A 407 4.57 -20.43 17.63
CA ASN A 407 5.21 -19.23 18.20
C ASN A 407 4.31 -18.00 18.15
N ILE A 408 3.43 -17.90 17.17
CA ILE A 408 2.44 -16.82 17.07
C ILE A 408 1.39 -16.98 18.16
N LEU A 409 0.86 -18.20 18.35
CA LEU A 409 -0.11 -18.49 19.41
C LEU A 409 0.45 -18.20 20.82
N GLU A 410 1.74 -18.47 21.04
CA GLU A 410 2.41 -18.14 22.31
C GLU A 410 2.47 -16.62 22.54
N LEU A 411 2.68 -15.83 21.48
CA LEU A 411 2.84 -14.38 21.57
C LEU A 411 1.52 -13.63 21.75
N ILE A 412 0.48 -13.97 20.96
CA ILE A 412 -0.73 -13.12 20.82
C ILE A 412 -2.05 -13.86 21.05
N GLY A 413 -2.04 -15.16 21.05
CA GLY A 413 -3.26 -15.97 21.19
C GLY A 413 -4.16 -15.98 19.93
N GLU A 414 -5.03 -16.97 19.83
CA GLU A 414 -5.88 -17.21 18.67
C GLU A 414 -6.92 -16.09 18.45
N ASN A 415 -7.47 -15.53 19.52
CA ASN A 415 -8.53 -14.52 19.46
C ASN A 415 -8.10 -13.22 18.75
N SER A 416 -6.82 -12.95 18.64
CA SER A 416 -6.28 -11.80 17.91
C SER A 416 -6.26 -12.01 16.38
N ILE A 417 -6.48 -13.25 15.91
CA ILE A 417 -6.40 -13.65 14.50
C ILE A 417 -7.78 -14.09 14.02
N PRO A 418 -8.64 -13.17 13.58
CA PRO A 418 -9.99 -13.51 13.14
C PRO A 418 -9.96 -14.40 11.90
N GLN A 419 -10.62 -15.54 11.95
CA GLN A 419 -10.81 -16.47 10.83
C GLN A 419 -12.17 -16.29 10.14
N GLN A 420 -13.02 -15.46 10.72
CA GLN A 420 -14.30 -15.03 10.16
C GLN A 420 -14.44 -13.53 10.33
N MET A 421 -15.28 -12.91 9.51
CA MET A 421 -15.56 -11.49 9.61
C MET A 421 -16.15 -11.16 10.98
N ILE A 422 -15.59 -10.15 11.64
CA ILE A 422 -16.09 -9.62 12.92
C ILE A 422 -16.70 -8.25 12.66
N LYS A 423 -17.98 -8.07 13.03
CA LYS A 423 -18.59 -6.73 13.04
C LYS A 423 -18.13 -5.97 14.28
N LYS A 424 -17.33 -4.92 14.10
CA LYS A 424 -16.73 -4.14 15.19
C LYS A 424 -16.37 -2.74 14.72
N SER A 425 -16.80 -1.72 15.47
CA SER A 425 -16.30 -0.36 15.27
C SER A 425 -14.82 -0.29 15.65
N LEU A 426 -14.01 0.25 14.76
CA LEU A 426 -12.57 0.47 14.92
C LEU A 426 -12.31 1.96 14.98
N ASN A 427 -11.54 2.42 15.98
CA ASN A 427 -11.17 3.82 16.12
C ASN A 427 -9.78 4.09 15.54
N VAL A 428 -8.81 3.20 15.80
CA VAL A 428 -7.43 3.35 15.35
C VAL A 428 -6.92 2.03 14.78
N VAL A 429 -6.42 2.08 13.56
CA VAL A 429 -5.83 0.92 12.89
C VAL A 429 -4.43 1.27 12.38
N ALA A 430 -3.46 0.43 12.69
CA ALA A 430 -2.12 0.52 12.13
C ALA A 430 -2.00 -0.37 10.89
N LYS A 431 -1.32 0.14 9.85
CA LYS A 431 -0.99 -0.60 8.64
C LYS A 431 0.52 -0.56 8.39
N ALA A 432 1.14 -1.71 8.19
CA ALA A 432 2.57 -1.75 7.94
C ALA A 432 2.95 -2.50 6.66
N SER A 433 4.11 -2.13 6.11
CA SER A 433 4.78 -2.80 5.00
C SER A 433 6.28 -2.91 5.29
N PHE A 434 6.86 -4.08 5.05
CA PHE A 434 8.28 -4.35 5.23
C PHE A 434 8.83 -4.93 3.94
N GLY A 435 9.56 -4.10 3.18
CA GLY A 435 9.96 -4.38 1.81
C GLY A 435 11.41 -4.87 1.68
N PHE A 436 11.71 -5.47 0.54
CA PHE A 436 13.08 -5.74 0.14
C PHE A 436 13.92 -4.46 0.17
N GLY A 437 15.22 -4.59 0.47
CA GLY A 437 16.09 -3.45 0.75
C GLY A 437 16.09 -3.04 2.22
N ASP A 438 15.39 -3.80 3.09
CA ASP A 438 15.25 -3.50 4.52
C ASP A 438 14.52 -2.15 4.75
N VAL A 439 13.52 -1.87 3.90
CA VAL A 439 12.70 -0.66 3.96
C VAL A 439 11.40 -0.94 4.68
N ASN A 440 11.08 -0.13 5.68
CA ASN A 440 9.95 -0.32 6.57
C ASN A 440 9.04 0.91 6.53
N GLY A 441 7.72 0.70 6.45
CA GLY A 441 6.72 1.76 6.49
C GLY A 441 5.53 1.40 7.36
N CYS A 442 5.05 2.36 8.15
CA CYS A 442 3.88 2.21 8.99
C CYS A 442 3.00 3.47 8.91
N LEU A 443 1.69 3.26 8.75
CA LEU A 443 0.64 4.29 8.71
C LEU A 443 -0.32 4.08 9.86
N ILE A 444 -0.84 5.19 10.41
CA ILE A 444 -1.87 5.18 11.44
C ILE A 444 -3.12 5.86 10.89
N PHE A 445 -4.20 5.09 10.79
CA PHE A 445 -5.51 5.53 10.38
C PHE A 445 -6.43 5.64 11.60
N LYS A 446 -7.25 6.69 11.62
CA LYS A 446 -8.19 6.94 12.70
C LYS A 446 -9.58 7.20 12.13
N LYS A 447 -10.60 6.71 12.82
CA LYS A 447 -11.99 7.03 12.54
C LYS A 447 -12.21 8.53 12.67
N TYR A 448 -12.88 9.10 11.68
CA TYR A 448 -13.25 10.51 11.68
C TYR A 448 -14.56 10.76 12.43
#